data_6dc2942caa5cbe095496168b29abc863
#
_entry.id   6dc2942caa5cbe095496168b29abc863
#
_cell.length_a   1.000
_cell.length_b   1.000
_cell.length_c   1.000
_cell.angle_alpha   90.00
_cell.angle_beta   90.00
_cell.angle_gamma   90.00
#
_symmetry.space_group_name_H-M   'P 1'
#
loop_
_entity.id
_entity.type
_entity.pdbx_description
1 polymer ?
#
loop_
_entity_poly.entity_id
_entity_poly.type
_entity_poly.pdbx_seq_one_letter_code
_entity_poly.pdbx_strand_id
1 'polypeptide(L)'
;MNTQVKPASDDTAKQIALPVYQLGCGGGGALTLERRLAKTSGVLYVYVNPATEMAYVDYDPTRIDPDGLRAVIIRAGYGPPHIR
;
A
#
# COMPACT_ATOMS: atom_id res chain seq x y z
N MET A 1 -24.74 -5.08 12.39
CA MET A 1 -24.45 -4.85 12.10
C MET A 1 -23.66 -4.60 11.67
N ASN A 2 -23.14 -4.47 11.30
CA ASN A 2 -22.38 -4.25 10.87
C ASN A 2 -22.06 -3.60 10.54
N THR A 3 -21.88 -3.42 10.59
CA THR A 3 -21.48 -2.97 10.34
C THR A 3 -20.64 -2.23 9.72
N GLN A 4 -19.80 -2.39 9.41
CA GLN A 4 -19.06 -1.67 8.82
C GLN A 4 -19.55 -1.35 7.59
N VAL A 5 -19.80 -0.28 7.36
CA VAL A 5 -20.33 0.09 6.16
C VAL A 5 -19.27 0.58 5.28
N LYS A 6 -19.09 -0.04 4.20
CA LYS A 6 -18.11 0.38 3.29
C LYS A 6 -18.69 1.28 2.25
N PRO A 7 -17.89 2.16 1.66
CA PRO A 7 -18.39 3.03 0.60
C PRO A 7 -18.88 2.22 -0.58
N ALA A 8 -19.74 2.82 -1.35
CA ALA A 8 -20.28 2.13 -2.52
C ALA A 8 -19.20 1.69 -3.48
N SER A 9 -18.10 2.41 -3.53
CA SER A 9 -17.02 2.04 -4.42
C SER A 9 -16.38 0.72 -4.05
N ASP A 10 -16.70 0.19 -2.88
CA ASP A 10 -16.13 -1.07 -2.48
C ASP A 10 -16.52 -2.20 -3.40
N ASP A 11 -17.58 -2.06 -4.14
CA ASP A 11 -17.94 -3.10 -5.10
C ASP A 11 -16.86 -3.30 -6.13
N THR A 12 -16.10 -2.27 -6.41
CA THR A 12 -15.02 -2.36 -7.38
C THR A 12 -13.65 -2.33 -6.74
N ALA A 13 -13.60 -2.10 -5.45
CA ALA A 13 -12.32 -2.03 -4.77
C ALA A 13 -11.67 -3.40 -4.68
N LYS A 14 -10.37 -3.41 -4.74
CA LYS A 14 -9.61 -4.64 -4.59
C LYS A 14 -8.60 -4.47 -3.48
N GLN A 15 -8.19 -5.59 -2.93
CA GLN A 15 -7.18 -5.60 -1.89
C GLN A 15 -5.97 -6.36 -2.38
N ILE A 16 -4.80 -5.88 -1.99
CA ILE A 16 -3.58 -6.55 -2.35
C ILE A 16 -2.59 -6.39 -1.21
N ALA A 17 -1.75 -7.40 -1.02
CA ALA A 17 -0.64 -7.34 -0.09
C ALA A 17 0.64 -7.33 -0.90
N LEU A 18 1.46 -6.33 -0.68
CA LEU A 18 2.69 -6.18 -1.43
C LEU A 18 3.86 -6.19 -0.47
N PRO A 19 4.93 -6.89 -0.80
CA PRO A 19 6.10 -6.87 0.06
C PRO A 19 6.78 -5.51 -0.03
N VAL A 20 7.29 -5.06 1.10
CA VAL A 20 8.05 -3.84 1.16
C VAL A 20 9.38 -4.14 1.81
N TYR A 21 10.39 -3.37 1.48
CA TYR A 21 11.75 -3.69 1.88
C TYR A 21 12.39 -2.48 2.53
N GLN A 22 13.38 -2.74 3.35
CA GLN A 22 14.19 -1.67 3.90
C GLN A 22 13.44 -0.66 4.74
N LEU A 23 12.44 -1.16 5.46
CA LEU A 23 11.67 -0.28 6.33
C LEU A 23 12.51 0.22 7.49
N GLY A 24 13.51 -0.52 7.86
CA GLY A 24 14.36 -0.14 8.96
C GLY A 24 13.73 -0.44 10.30
N CYS A 25 14.42 -0.04 11.34
CA CYS A 25 13.95 -0.24 12.69
C CYS A 25 13.19 0.99 13.14
N GLY A 26 12.30 0.81 14.06
CA GLY A 26 11.62 1.94 14.67
C GLY A 26 10.30 2.34 14.03
N GLY A 27 9.97 1.77 12.92
CA GLY A 27 8.65 2.00 12.35
C GLY A 27 8.47 3.27 11.56
N GLY A 28 9.47 4.12 11.52
CA GLY A 28 9.33 5.37 10.79
C GLY A 28 9.13 5.16 9.30
N GLY A 29 9.79 4.14 8.76
CA GLY A 29 9.64 3.83 7.35
C GLY A 29 8.24 3.39 7.00
N ALA A 30 7.61 2.61 7.87
CA ALA A 30 6.26 2.16 7.62
C ALA A 30 5.29 3.33 7.54
N LEU A 31 5.40 4.28 8.45
CA LEU A 31 4.53 5.45 8.44
C LEU A 31 4.77 6.30 7.20
N THR A 32 6.02 6.46 6.83
CA THR A 32 6.36 7.24 5.65
C THR A 32 5.75 6.62 4.40
N LEU A 33 5.88 5.31 4.28
CA LEU A 33 5.34 4.62 3.13
C LEU A 33 3.83 4.66 3.11
N GLU A 34 3.20 4.50 4.28
CA GLU A 34 1.75 4.62 4.36
C GLU A 34 1.27 5.97 3.84
N ARG A 35 1.96 7.02 4.24
CA ARG A 35 1.57 8.35 3.78
C ARG A 35 1.73 8.51 2.29
N ARG A 36 2.81 7.98 1.75
CA ARG A 36 3.01 8.06 0.33
C ARG A 36 1.94 7.32 -0.43
N LEU A 37 1.62 6.12 0.01
CA LEU A 37 0.59 5.34 -0.65
C LEU A 37 -0.78 5.99 -0.47
N ALA A 38 -1.05 6.52 0.72
CA ALA A 38 -2.36 7.12 0.98
C ALA A 38 -2.61 8.34 0.10
N LYS A 39 -1.55 9.01 -0.32
CA LYS A 39 -1.70 10.16 -1.20
C LYS A 39 -1.80 9.78 -2.67
N THR A 40 -1.62 8.53 -2.97
CA THR A 40 -1.64 8.07 -4.36
C THR A 40 -3.07 7.98 -4.84
N SER A 41 -3.31 8.53 -6.02
CA SER A 41 -4.64 8.48 -6.59
C SER A 41 -5.07 7.04 -6.81
N GLY A 42 -6.26 6.71 -6.38
CA GLY A 42 -6.78 5.35 -6.50
C GLY A 42 -6.59 4.50 -5.27
N VAL A 43 -5.79 4.95 -4.31
CA VAL A 43 -5.61 4.21 -3.07
C VAL A 43 -6.71 4.63 -2.10
N LEU A 44 -7.44 3.63 -1.59
CA LEU A 44 -8.56 3.88 -0.69
C LEU A 44 -8.16 3.71 0.76
N TYR A 45 -7.28 2.76 1.03
CA TYR A 45 -6.84 2.49 2.38
C TYR A 45 -5.51 1.77 2.31
N VAL A 46 -4.64 2.03 3.25
CA VAL A 46 -3.35 1.37 3.28
C VAL A 46 -2.91 1.15 4.71
N TYR A 47 -2.31 0.01 4.94
CA TYR A 47 -1.69 -0.30 6.22
C TYR A 47 -0.37 -1.01 5.93
N VAL A 48 0.70 -0.50 6.48
CA VAL A 48 2.02 -1.12 6.32
C VAL A 48 2.40 -1.72 7.65
N ASN A 49 2.67 -3.02 7.63
CA ASN A 49 3.07 -3.74 8.84
C ASN A 49 4.58 -3.94 8.81
N PRO A 50 5.32 -3.24 9.67
CA PRO A 50 6.78 -3.37 9.65
C PRO A 50 7.27 -4.72 10.13
N ALA A 51 6.47 -5.42 10.93
CA ALA A 51 6.89 -6.72 11.43
C ALA A 51 6.88 -7.77 10.35
N THR A 52 5.90 -7.72 9.46
CA THR A 52 5.82 -8.67 8.36
C THR A 52 6.39 -8.13 7.07
N GLU A 53 6.69 -6.83 7.05
CA GLU A 53 7.19 -6.15 5.86
C GLU A 53 6.23 -6.30 4.69
N MET A 54 4.96 -6.11 4.98
CA MET A 54 3.92 -6.16 3.97
C MET A 54 3.10 -4.88 4.01
N ALA A 55 2.71 -4.42 2.86
CA ALA A 55 1.78 -3.31 2.72
C ALA A 55 0.45 -3.86 2.22
N TYR A 56 -0.60 -3.60 2.97
CA TYR A 56 -1.95 -4.04 2.62
C TYR A 56 -2.69 -2.83 2.08
N VAL A 57 -3.12 -2.91 0.85
CA VAL A 57 -3.69 -1.75 0.16
C VAL A 57 -5.04 -2.09 -0.42
N ASP A 58 -6.03 -1.25 -0.12
CA ASP A 58 -7.31 -1.29 -0.80
C ASP A 58 -7.26 -0.22 -1.87
N TYR A 59 -7.57 -0.58 -3.08
CA TYR A 59 -7.42 0.37 -4.19
C TYR A 59 -8.54 0.22 -5.20
N ASP A 60 -8.72 1.26 -5.97
CA ASP A 60 -9.70 1.30 -7.04
C ASP A 60 -9.00 0.87 -8.31
N PRO A 61 -9.33 -0.32 -8.84
CA PRO A 61 -8.61 -0.82 -10.02
C PRO A 61 -8.87 -0.04 -11.30
N THR A 62 -9.86 0.85 -11.28
CA THR A 62 -10.06 1.70 -12.45
C THR A 62 -9.11 2.88 -12.46
N ARG A 63 -8.41 3.11 -11.35
CA ARG A 63 -7.50 4.24 -11.24
C ARG A 63 -6.04 3.85 -11.12
N ILE A 64 -5.78 2.72 -10.49
CA ILE A 64 -4.42 2.27 -10.31
C ILE A 64 -4.44 0.74 -10.32
N ASP A 65 -3.34 0.15 -10.71
CA ASP A 65 -3.21 -1.29 -10.74
C ASP A 65 -2.06 -1.71 -9.83
N PRO A 66 -1.87 -3.01 -9.60
CA PRO A 66 -0.77 -3.46 -8.75
C PRO A 66 0.60 -2.98 -9.19
N ASP A 67 0.81 -2.87 -10.50
CA ASP A 67 2.10 -2.37 -10.97
C ASP A 67 2.29 -0.91 -10.59
N GLY A 68 1.22 -0.13 -10.63
CA GLY A 68 1.28 1.25 -10.20
C GLY A 68 1.58 1.38 -8.73
N LEU A 69 0.98 0.49 -7.92
CA LEU A 69 1.26 0.49 -6.49
C LEU A 69 2.71 0.12 -6.22
N ARG A 70 3.22 -0.89 -6.92
CA ARG A 70 4.61 -1.26 -6.76
C ARG A 70 5.54 -0.12 -7.15
N ALA A 71 5.18 0.60 -8.19
CA ALA A 71 6.01 1.72 -8.62
C ALA A 71 6.10 2.79 -7.54
N VAL A 72 5.00 3.03 -6.84
CA VAL A 72 5.03 4.00 -5.73
C VAL A 72 5.95 3.52 -4.63
N ILE A 73 5.86 2.24 -4.28
CA ILE A 73 6.70 1.66 -3.25
C ILE A 73 8.19 1.77 -3.64
N ILE A 74 8.50 1.42 -4.87
CA ILE A 74 9.87 1.49 -5.34
C ILE A 74 10.37 2.92 -5.35
N ARG A 75 9.55 3.83 -5.82
CA ARG A 75 9.94 5.22 -5.90
C ARG A 75 10.16 5.83 -4.54
N ALA A 76 9.42 5.36 -3.55
CA ALA A 76 9.61 5.82 -2.19
C ALA A 76 10.85 5.23 -1.53
N GLY A 77 11.50 4.27 -2.16
CA GLY A 77 12.72 3.68 -1.63
C GLY A 77 12.53 2.39 -0.88
N TYR A 78 11.35 1.78 -0.99
CA TYR A 78 11.02 0.57 -0.24
C TYR A 78 10.79 -0.63 -1.13
N GLY A 79 11.23 -0.56 -2.36
CA GLY A 79 11.16 -1.70 -3.26
C GLY A 79 12.25 -2.71 -2.97
N PRO A 80 12.22 -3.83 -3.69
CA PRO A 80 13.24 -4.85 -3.47
C PRO A 80 14.63 -4.33 -3.77
N PRO A 81 15.64 -4.90 -3.13
CA PRO A 81 17.01 -4.48 -3.39
C PRO A 81 17.32 -4.67 -4.86
N HIS A 82 18.07 -3.73 -5.39
CA HIS A 82 18.38 -3.80 -6.77
C HIS A 82 19.63 -4.65 -6.94
N ILE A 83 19.44 -5.78 -7.54
CA ILE A 83 20.54 -6.68 -7.71
C ILE A 83 20.84 -6.88 -9.15
N ARG A 84 22.05 -6.80 -9.49
CA ARG A 84 22.31 -6.91 -10.83
C ARG A 84 23.37 -7.57 -11.14
#